data_fe7744a8717e4886e01424c7824dd1fd
#
_entry.id   fe7744a8717e4886e01424c7824dd1fd
#
_cell.length_a   1.000
_cell.length_b   1.000
_cell.length_c   1.000
_cell.angle_alpha   90.00
_cell.angle_beta   90.00
_cell.angle_gamma   90.00
#
_symmetry.space_group_name_H-M   'P 1'
#
loop_
_entity.id
_entity.type
_entity.pdbx_description
1 polymer ?
#
loop_
_entity_poly.entity_id
_entity_poly.type
_entity_poly.pdbx_seq_one_letter_code
_entity_poly.pdbx_strand_id
1 'polypeptide(L)'
;MTVTLASAATTQTADENCYSLGSPQAQALLQAARDMGPVLIARLEECALDRRIPDATIADFHDAGFFKILQAREYGGYEMDPQVFYSVLLELARYCMSSAWVLGVVGVHNWQMNLFDDPAAEEVWGEDPTVLISSSYAPVGRVT
;
A
#
# COMPACT_ATOMS: atom_id res chain seq x y z
N MET A 1 -35.11 -32.87 -26.18
CA MET A 1 -34.66 -31.46 -26.11
C MET A 1 -33.41 -31.43 -25.25
N THR A 2 -32.25 -31.38 -25.91
CA THR A 2 -30.95 -31.40 -25.24
C THR A 2 -30.47 -29.92 -25.16
N VAL A 3 -30.40 -29.37 -23.94
CA VAL A 3 -29.89 -28.03 -23.72
C VAL A 3 -28.38 -28.09 -23.60
N THR A 4 -27.71 -27.61 -24.63
CA THR A 4 -26.25 -27.48 -24.63
C THR A 4 -25.91 -26.18 -23.89
N LEU A 5 -25.35 -26.29 -22.68
CA LEU A 5 -24.77 -25.18 -21.98
C LEU A 5 -23.43 -24.82 -22.67
N ALA A 6 -23.44 -23.71 -23.40
CA ALA A 6 -22.21 -23.11 -23.89
C ALA A 6 -21.42 -22.55 -22.70
N SER A 7 -20.26 -23.12 -22.45
CA SER A 7 -19.25 -22.61 -21.53
C SER A 7 -18.74 -21.28 -22.10
N ALA A 8 -19.15 -20.17 -21.52
CA ALA A 8 -18.51 -18.88 -21.77
C ALA A 8 -17.11 -18.93 -21.16
N ALA A 9 -16.10 -19.19 -21.99
CA ALA A 9 -14.70 -18.94 -21.62
C ALA A 9 -14.56 -17.43 -21.40
N THR A 10 -14.52 -17.01 -20.16
CA THR A 10 -14.17 -15.65 -19.77
C THR A 10 -12.76 -15.40 -20.23
N THR A 11 -12.60 -14.63 -21.29
CA THR A 11 -11.29 -14.13 -21.72
C THR A 11 -10.85 -13.13 -20.68
N GLN A 12 -10.11 -13.58 -19.65
CA GLN A 12 -9.39 -12.68 -18.76
C GLN A 12 -8.41 -11.88 -19.60
N THR A 13 -8.66 -10.58 -19.70
CA THR A 13 -7.77 -9.68 -20.42
C THR A 13 -6.46 -9.56 -19.63
N ALA A 14 -5.34 -9.36 -20.34
CA ALA A 14 -3.99 -9.26 -19.74
C ALA A 14 -3.89 -8.15 -18.66
N ASP A 15 -4.85 -7.24 -18.61
CA ASP A 15 -4.93 -6.15 -17.60
C ASP A 15 -5.37 -6.63 -16.21
N GLU A 16 -6.26 -7.61 -16.10
CA GLU A 16 -6.73 -8.09 -14.79
C GLU A 16 -5.61 -8.77 -13.97
N ASN A 17 -4.55 -9.25 -14.62
CA ASN A 17 -3.45 -9.94 -13.96
C ASN A 17 -2.38 -8.98 -13.40
N CYS A 18 -2.38 -7.70 -13.78
CA CYS A 18 -1.37 -6.75 -13.30
C CYS A 18 -1.60 -6.30 -11.84
N TYR A 19 -2.81 -6.46 -11.32
CA TYR A 19 -3.15 -6.10 -9.93
C TYR A 19 -2.87 -7.22 -8.93
N SER A 20 -2.74 -8.45 -9.40
CA SER A 20 -2.65 -9.63 -8.55
C SER A 20 -1.26 -9.82 -7.94
N LEU A 21 -1.20 -10.59 -6.86
CA LEU A 21 0.04 -10.98 -6.19
C LEU A 21 1.04 -11.68 -7.13
N GLY A 22 0.57 -12.34 -8.19
CA GLY A 22 1.40 -13.01 -9.21
C GLY A 22 1.99 -12.08 -10.25
N SER A 23 1.60 -10.80 -10.29
CA SER A 23 2.10 -9.85 -11.29
C SER A 23 3.59 -9.55 -11.11
N PRO A 24 4.33 -9.22 -12.20
CA PRO A 24 5.73 -8.82 -12.10
C PRO A 24 5.96 -7.64 -11.15
N GLN A 25 5.03 -6.67 -11.14
CA GLN A 25 5.11 -5.52 -10.24
C GLN A 25 4.95 -5.91 -8.77
N ALA A 26 3.99 -6.78 -8.46
CA ALA A 26 3.82 -7.29 -7.09
C ALA A 26 5.06 -8.05 -6.62
N GLN A 27 5.65 -8.88 -7.48
CA GLN A 27 6.86 -9.60 -7.17
C GLN A 27 8.07 -8.67 -6.96
N ALA A 28 8.18 -7.60 -7.73
CA ALA A 28 9.21 -6.58 -7.53
C ALA A 28 9.06 -5.85 -6.18
N LEU A 29 7.83 -5.51 -5.79
CA LEU A 29 7.54 -4.90 -4.48
C LEU A 29 7.88 -5.85 -3.32
N LEU A 30 7.54 -7.12 -3.44
CA LEU A 30 7.91 -8.13 -2.45
C LEU A 30 9.43 -8.33 -2.35
N GLN A 31 10.12 -8.29 -3.49
CA GLN A 31 11.58 -8.37 -3.49
C GLN A 31 12.21 -7.14 -2.82
N ALA A 32 11.73 -5.94 -3.14
CA ALA A 32 12.16 -4.71 -2.47
C ALA A 32 11.97 -4.77 -0.94
N ALA A 33 10.85 -5.33 -0.48
CA ALA A 33 10.60 -5.54 0.95
C ALA A 33 11.64 -6.48 1.60
N ARG A 34 12.04 -7.55 0.91
CA ARG A 34 13.09 -8.48 1.37
C ARG A 34 14.46 -7.81 1.42
N ASP A 35 14.79 -7.07 0.37
CA ASP A 35 16.08 -6.39 0.24
C ASP A 35 16.26 -5.29 1.30
N MET A 36 15.16 -4.72 1.78
CA MET A 36 15.15 -3.74 2.88
C MET A 36 15.43 -4.36 4.26
N GLY A 37 15.32 -5.67 4.40
CA GLY A 37 15.46 -6.37 5.69
C GLY A 37 16.72 -6.00 6.49
N PRO A 38 17.94 -6.06 5.91
CA PRO A 38 19.15 -5.69 6.62
C PRO A 38 19.18 -4.26 7.15
N VAL A 39 18.62 -3.31 6.38
CA VAL A 39 18.53 -1.89 6.74
C VAL A 39 17.55 -1.70 7.91
N LEU A 40 16.40 -2.35 7.88
CA LEU A 40 15.42 -2.30 8.96
C LEU A 40 15.99 -2.89 10.26
N ILE A 41 16.73 -3.99 10.19
CA ILE A 41 17.40 -4.60 11.35
C ILE A 41 18.44 -3.62 11.92
N ALA A 42 19.24 -2.99 11.08
CA ALA A 42 20.26 -2.03 11.54
C ALA A 42 19.68 -0.81 12.27
N ARG A 43 18.41 -0.44 11.96
CA ARG A 43 17.72 0.70 12.56
C ARG A 43 16.85 0.33 13.77
N LEU A 44 16.82 -0.92 14.23
CA LEU A 44 15.97 -1.36 15.34
C LEU A 44 16.24 -0.61 16.64
N GLU A 45 17.52 -0.39 16.97
CA GLU A 45 17.93 0.30 18.19
C GLU A 45 17.48 1.78 18.17
N GLU A 46 17.71 2.49 17.06
CA GLU A 46 17.24 3.86 16.85
C GLU A 46 15.72 3.94 16.98
N CYS A 47 15.00 3.07 16.30
CA CYS A 47 13.55 2.99 16.37
C CYS A 47 13.03 2.79 17.81
N ALA A 48 13.70 1.96 18.61
CA ALA A 48 13.33 1.69 19.99
C ALA A 48 13.64 2.87 20.93
N LEU A 49 14.77 3.52 20.77
CA LEU A 49 15.19 4.66 21.58
C LEU A 49 14.34 5.89 21.34
N ASP A 50 14.08 6.19 20.07
CA ASP A 50 13.30 7.37 19.65
C ASP A 50 11.79 7.14 19.76
N ARG A 51 11.35 5.89 19.98
CA ARG A 51 9.93 5.49 20.00
C ARG A 51 9.17 5.94 18.75
N ARG A 52 9.84 5.96 17.62
CA ARG A 52 9.31 6.25 16.29
C ARG A 52 10.15 5.52 15.25
N ILE A 53 9.61 5.31 14.06
CA ILE A 53 10.42 4.81 12.95
C ILE A 53 11.28 5.96 12.39
N PRO A 54 12.54 5.69 11.98
CA PRO A 54 13.42 6.71 11.41
C PRO A 54 12.84 7.32 10.14
N ASP A 55 13.05 8.62 9.94
CA ASP A 55 12.63 9.34 8.72
C ASP A 55 13.22 8.72 7.45
N ALA A 56 14.45 8.20 7.55
CA ALA A 56 15.08 7.45 6.48
C ALA A 56 14.30 6.18 6.07
N THR A 57 13.59 5.54 7.00
CA THR A 57 12.74 4.38 6.68
C THR A 57 11.48 4.81 5.92
N ILE A 58 10.91 5.97 6.26
CA ILE A 58 9.79 6.55 5.49
C ILE A 58 10.24 6.90 4.06
N ALA A 59 11.42 7.50 3.91
CA ALA A 59 12.00 7.79 2.59
C ALA A 59 12.19 6.50 1.76
N ASP A 60 12.77 5.46 2.37
CA ASP A 60 12.95 4.15 1.71
C ASP A 60 11.60 3.54 1.27
N PHE A 61 10.52 3.70 2.07
CA PHE A 61 9.18 3.23 1.71
C PHE A 61 8.59 4.01 0.54
N HIS A 62 8.84 5.33 0.45
CA HIS A 62 8.46 6.14 -0.71
C HIS A 62 9.21 5.69 -1.96
N ASP A 63 10.52 5.54 -1.88
CA ASP A 63 11.38 5.14 -2.99
C ASP A 63 11.02 3.75 -3.51
N ALA A 64 10.70 2.82 -2.61
CA ALA A 64 10.22 1.49 -2.96
C ALA A 64 8.79 1.48 -3.52
N GLY A 65 8.05 2.58 -3.42
CA GLY A 65 6.68 2.69 -3.90
C GLY A 65 5.64 2.00 -3.01
N PHE A 66 5.96 1.70 -1.76
CA PHE A 66 5.03 0.97 -0.88
C PHE A 66 3.76 1.75 -0.55
N PHE A 67 3.84 3.08 -0.44
CA PHE A 67 2.66 3.92 -0.25
C PHE A 67 1.76 4.00 -1.49
N LYS A 68 2.29 3.68 -2.67
CA LYS A 68 1.54 3.68 -3.93
C LYS A 68 0.72 2.41 -4.17
N ILE A 69 0.95 1.34 -3.39
CA ILE A 69 0.34 0.02 -3.66
C ILE A 69 -1.19 0.13 -3.73
N LEU A 70 -1.82 0.82 -2.77
CA LEU A 70 -3.28 0.95 -2.67
C LEU A 70 -3.82 2.30 -3.17
N GLN A 71 -2.95 3.25 -3.49
CA GLN A 71 -3.34 4.57 -3.99
C GLN A 71 -3.92 4.43 -5.41
N ALA A 72 -4.94 5.24 -5.72
CA ALA A 72 -5.57 5.26 -7.03
C ALA A 72 -4.57 5.64 -8.14
N ARG A 73 -4.74 5.05 -9.31
CA ARG A 73 -3.89 5.31 -10.49
C ARG A 73 -3.97 6.73 -10.99
N GLU A 74 -5.13 7.35 -10.86
CA GLU A 74 -5.36 8.73 -11.21
C GLU A 74 -4.38 9.67 -10.50
N TYR A 75 -4.00 9.34 -9.27
CA TYR A 75 -3.04 10.09 -8.45
C TYR A 75 -1.64 9.43 -8.42
N GLY A 76 -1.28 8.65 -9.45
CA GLY A 76 0.04 8.05 -9.59
C GLY A 76 0.30 6.80 -8.73
N GLY A 77 -0.75 6.24 -8.14
CA GLY A 77 -0.72 4.97 -7.42
C GLY A 77 -0.72 3.75 -8.33
N TYR A 78 -0.60 2.57 -7.73
CA TYR A 78 -0.63 1.29 -8.46
C TYR A 78 -2.01 0.64 -8.44
N GLU A 79 -2.87 0.99 -7.49
CA GLU A 79 -4.23 0.48 -7.33
C GLU A 79 -4.26 -1.05 -7.37
N MET A 80 -3.36 -1.68 -6.61
CA MET A 80 -3.20 -3.13 -6.61
C MET A 80 -4.16 -3.79 -5.61
N ASP A 81 -4.34 -5.10 -5.78
CA ASP A 81 -5.09 -5.92 -4.83
C ASP A 81 -4.51 -5.76 -3.41
N PRO A 82 -5.34 -5.56 -2.38
CA PRO A 82 -4.91 -5.48 -0.99
C PRO A 82 -4.02 -6.65 -0.54
N GLN A 83 -4.14 -7.82 -1.15
CA GLN A 83 -3.26 -8.96 -0.88
C GLN A 83 -1.79 -8.63 -1.13
N VAL A 84 -1.48 -7.79 -2.14
CA VAL A 84 -0.11 -7.35 -2.42
C VAL A 84 0.42 -6.50 -1.27
N PHE A 85 -0.39 -5.53 -0.81
CA PHE A 85 -0.04 -4.67 0.31
C PHE A 85 0.22 -5.46 1.59
N TYR A 86 -0.71 -6.34 1.97
CA TYR A 86 -0.53 -7.17 3.17
C TYR A 86 0.66 -8.14 3.05
N SER A 87 0.96 -8.64 1.85
CA SER A 87 2.13 -9.49 1.64
C SER A 87 3.44 -8.72 1.84
N VAL A 88 3.50 -7.45 1.39
CA VAL A 88 4.64 -6.56 1.66
C VAL A 88 4.77 -6.29 3.16
N LEU A 89 3.65 -6.01 3.86
CA LEU A 89 3.66 -5.80 5.32
C LEU A 89 4.18 -7.03 6.07
N LEU A 90 3.71 -8.22 5.71
CA LEU A 90 4.15 -9.47 6.32
C LEU A 90 5.65 -9.71 6.12
N GLU A 91 6.19 -9.38 4.94
CA GLU A 91 7.62 -9.51 4.68
C GLU A 91 8.43 -8.51 5.53
N LEU A 92 8.05 -7.23 5.56
CA LEU A 92 8.72 -6.20 6.38
C LEU A 92 8.63 -6.52 7.89
N ALA A 93 7.50 -7.05 8.35
CA ALA A 93 7.27 -7.40 9.75
C ALA A 93 8.26 -8.46 10.28
N ARG A 94 8.82 -9.28 9.40
CA ARG A 94 9.88 -10.26 9.77
C ARG A 94 11.16 -9.59 10.26
N TYR A 95 11.39 -8.35 9.87
CA TYR A 95 12.59 -7.58 10.18
C TYR A 95 12.33 -6.48 11.21
N CYS A 96 11.24 -5.72 11.05
CA CYS A 96 10.83 -4.68 11.98
C CYS A 96 9.30 -4.52 12.00
N MET A 97 8.66 -5.06 13.05
CA MET A 97 7.21 -4.99 13.22
C MET A 97 6.72 -3.54 13.32
N SER A 98 7.45 -2.65 14.00
CA SER A 98 7.07 -1.25 14.14
C SER A 98 7.02 -0.52 12.80
N SER A 99 8.02 -0.76 11.93
CA SER A 99 8.06 -0.17 10.59
C SER A 99 6.93 -0.70 9.71
N ALA A 100 6.67 -2.01 9.75
CA ALA A 100 5.55 -2.63 9.04
C ALA A 100 4.20 -2.10 9.54
N TRP A 101 4.05 -1.91 10.87
CA TRP A 101 2.84 -1.36 11.46
C TRP A 101 2.57 0.08 10.97
N VAL A 102 3.58 0.95 10.98
CA VAL A 102 3.43 2.34 10.52
C VAL A 102 3.04 2.37 9.04
N LEU A 103 3.73 1.58 8.17
CA LEU A 103 3.33 1.45 6.78
C LEU A 103 1.90 0.96 6.64
N GLY A 104 1.50 -0.04 7.44
CA GLY A 104 0.16 -0.61 7.42
C GLY A 104 -0.93 0.41 7.74
N VAL A 105 -0.72 1.20 8.80
CA VAL A 105 -1.68 2.22 9.23
C VAL A 105 -1.74 3.39 8.23
N VAL A 106 -0.60 3.90 7.80
CA VAL A 106 -0.55 5.05 6.88
C VAL A 106 -0.97 4.65 5.47
N GLY A 107 -0.45 3.53 4.96
CA GLY A 107 -0.71 3.11 3.58
C GLY A 107 -2.16 2.66 3.33
N VAL A 108 -2.87 2.13 4.34
CA VAL A 108 -4.28 1.75 4.17
C VAL A 108 -5.19 2.97 3.97
N HIS A 109 -4.77 4.16 4.42
CA HIS A 109 -5.55 5.38 4.19
C HIS A 109 -5.59 5.77 2.72
N ASN A 110 -4.59 5.40 1.94
CA ASN A 110 -4.58 5.61 0.50
C ASN A 110 -5.70 4.80 -0.20
N TRP A 111 -5.99 3.58 0.28
CA TRP A 111 -7.18 2.86 -0.16
C TRP A 111 -8.48 3.52 0.35
N GLN A 112 -8.49 3.96 1.60
CA GLN A 112 -9.67 4.57 2.21
C GLN A 112 -10.08 5.86 1.48
N MET A 113 -9.11 6.66 1.01
CA MET A 113 -9.38 7.87 0.23
C MET A 113 -10.18 7.58 -1.05
N ASN A 114 -9.98 6.43 -1.69
CA ASN A 114 -10.74 6.03 -2.87
C ASN A 114 -12.23 5.75 -2.59
N LEU A 115 -12.65 5.75 -1.32
CA LEU A 115 -14.06 5.59 -0.91
C LEU A 115 -14.77 6.92 -0.69
N PHE A 116 -14.06 8.04 -0.75
CA PHE A 116 -14.64 9.38 -0.69
C PHE A 116 -14.95 9.88 -2.09
N ASP A 117 -15.72 10.97 -2.16
CA ASP A 117 -16.02 11.64 -3.44
C ASP A 117 -14.73 12.23 -4.05
N ASP A 118 -14.64 12.26 -5.38
CA ASP A 118 -13.47 12.73 -6.14
C ASP A 118 -12.86 14.06 -5.65
N PRO A 119 -13.65 15.09 -5.25
CA PRO A 119 -13.08 16.34 -4.73
C PRO A 119 -12.18 16.16 -3.49
N ALA A 120 -12.43 15.15 -2.66
CA ALA A 120 -11.62 14.92 -1.46
C ALA A 120 -10.24 14.35 -1.82
N ALA A 121 -10.16 13.45 -2.79
CA ALA A 121 -8.91 12.90 -3.28
C ALA A 121 -8.10 13.97 -4.03
N GLU A 122 -8.77 14.82 -4.81
CA GLU A 122 -8.15 15.94 -5.51
C GLU A 122 -7.56 16.97 -4.53
N GLU A 123 -8.26 17.28 -3.44
CA GLU A 123 -7.74 18.18 -2.40
C GLU A 123 -6.47 17.63 -1.74
N VAL A 124 -6.38 16.31 -1.56
CA VAL A 124 -5.22 15.67 -0.91
C VAL A 124 -4.05 15.50 -1.88
N TRP A 125 -4.30 15.03 -3.10
CA TRP A 125 -3.26 14.56 -4.01
C TRP A 125 -3.13 15.33 -5.32
N GLY A 126 -4.04 16.30 -5.59
CA GLY A 126 -4.04 17.03 -6.86
C GLY A 126 -2.76 17.83 -7.10
N GLU A 127 -2.16 18.40 -6.06
CA GLU A 127 -0.90 19.13 -6.16
C GLU A 127 0.32 18.23 -5.90
N ASP A 128 0.24 17.32 -4.92
CA ASP A 128 1.33 16.43 -4.52
C ASP A 128 0.81 15.01 -4.24
N PRO A 129 0.99 14.07 -5.16
CA PRO A 129 0.54 12.69 -4.98
C PRO A 129 1.34 11.90 -3.93
N THR A 130 2.37 12.47 -3.32
CA THR A 130 3.19 11.83 -2.29
C THR A 130 2.71 12.12 -0.87
N VAL A 131 1.69 12.98 -0.71
CA VAL A 131 1.10 13.31 0.59
C VAL A 131 0.60 12.05 1.28
N LEU A 132 1.00 11.89 2.55
CA LEU A 132 0.56 10.79 3.40
C LEU A 132 -0.61 11.24 4.29
N ILE A 133 -1.56 10.35 4.46
CA ILE A 133 -2.76 10.58 5.24
C ILE A 133 -2.61 9.88 6.59
N SER A 134 -2.96 10.59 7.65
CA SER A 134 -3.11 10.00 8.98
C SER A 134 -4.49 10.30 9.54
N SER A 135 -5.03 9.40 10.32
CA SER A 135 -6.34 9.57 10.95
C SER A 135 -6.35 9.08 12.39
N SER A 136 -7.40 9.44 13.10
CA SER A 136 -7.72 8.88 14.41
C SER A 136 -9.14 8.35 14.39
N TYR A 137 -9.33 7.12 14.86
CA TYR A 137 -10.66 6.55 15.06
C TYR A 137 -11.31 6.99 16.38
N ALA A 138 -10.68 7.89 17.15
CA ALA A 138 -11.28 8.46 18.34
C ALA A 138 -12.46 9.37 17.93
N PRO A 139 -13.66 9.22 18.51
CA PRO A 139 -14.87 9.94 18.10
C PRO A 139 -14.89 11.36 18.73
N VAL A 140 -13.80 12.10 18.56
CA VAL A 140 -13.63 13.44 19.15
C VAL A 140 -13.67 14.57 18.12
N GLY A 141 -13.80 14.23 16.84
CA GLY A 141 -13.93 15.20 15.75
C GLY A 141 -15.20 16.04 15.90
N ARG A 142 -15.11 17.34 15.59
CA ARG A 142 -16.26 18.23 15.48
C ARG A 142 -16.29 18.76 14.06
N VAL A 143 -17.44 18.59 13.40
CA VAL A 143 -17.69 19.24 12.11
C VAL A 143 -18.03 20.70 12.40
N THR A 144 -17.33 21.63 11.75
CA THR A 144 -17.54 23.08 11.85
C THR A 144 -18.12 23.60 10.55
#